data_647cab9705fd4871e82ae786cc5d3f20
#
_entry.id   647cab9705fd4871e82ae786cc5d3f20
#
_cell.length_a   1.000
_cell.length_b   1.000
_cell.length_c   1.000
_cell.angle_alpha   90.00
_cell.angle_beta   90.00
_cell.angle_gamma   90.00
#
_symmetry.space_group_name_H-M   'P 1'
#
loop_
_entity.id
_entity.type
_entity.pdbx_description
1 polymer ?
#
loop_
_entity_poly.entity_id
_entity_poly.type
_entity_poly.pdbx_seq_one_letter_code
_entity_poly.pdbx_strand_id
1 'polypeptide(L)'
;MQRKSRNGLIVLIVILVLVALVGVLSFTTGDKFGSFDESNTGNPNGISNYDYDDEPAPNKKAYIAAVQIEGVIDSANTTYNQKWILSVINELKYDDNNTGIALYIDSPGGAVYQADEVYLALKDYKKSGKKIYVYMGPLAASGGYYISCAADKIYANRNTLTGSIGVISSHVLDFSELLYNIGIESTTIYSGDNKNMGAYDEEFTEEQQEIMQEICDECYEQFLSIVKEERNMMDEYARKLADGRIYTASQAVRNGLIDKISDWDSMVRDLSYAINGTPSCTVKTFKYEKKLTFMEQLMTSFSGIKPAIAETHTAMPMYIYQK
;
A
#
# COMPACT_ATOMS: atom_id res chain seq x y z
N MET A 1 -19.74 47.03 28.22
CA MET A 1 -19.20 45.75 27.69
C MET A 1 -19.28 45.68 26.16
N GLN A 2 -18.62 46.57 25.40
CA GLN A 2 -18.73 46.61 23.92
C GLN A 2 -17.40 46.93 23.19
N ARG A 3 -16.23 46.70 23.80
CA ARG A 3 -14.93 46.99 23.16
C ARG A 3 -14.20 45.75 22.57
N LYS A 4 -14.63 44.53 22.87
CA LYS A 4 -13.98 43.29 22.38
C LYS A 4 -14.34 42.90 20.94
N SER A 5 -15.47 43.32 20.41
CA SER A 5 -15.95 42.95 19.06
C SER A 5 -15.22 43.70 17.91
N ARG A 6 -14.77 44.94 18.13
CA ARG A 6 -14.13 45.76 17.07
C ARG A 6 -12.74 45.25 16.68
N ASN A 7 -11.97 44.72 17.63
CA ASN A 7 -10.62 44.19 17.32
C ASN A 7 -10.68 42.88 16.53
N GLY A 8 -11.65 42.03 16.82
CA GLY A 8 -11.86 40.80 16.06
C GLY A 8 -12.28 41.05 14.60
N LEU A 9 -13.16 42.07 14.39
CA LEU A 9 -13.56 42.46 13.05
C LEU A 9 -12.39 43.07 12.24
N ILE A 10 -11.55 43.87 12.88
CA ILE A 10 -10.37 44.47 12.25
C ILE A 10 -9.37 43.37 11.84
N VAL A 11 -9.11 42.39 12.70
CA VAL A 11 -8.24 41.25 12.39
C VAL A 11 -8.80 40.44 11.22
N LEU A 12 -10.10 40.18 11.20
CA LEU A 12 -10.75 39.47 10.09
C LEU A 12 -10.63 40.23 8.77
N ILE A 13 -10.84 41.57 8.78
CA ILE A 13 -10.71 42.42 7.60
C ILE A 13 -9.24 42.43 7.11
N VAL A 14 -8.26 42.50 8.01
CA VAL A 14 -6.85 42.47 7.66
C VAL A 14 -6.45 41.12 7.01
N ILE A 15 -6.96 40.01 7.54
CA ILE A 15 -6.74 38.69 6.94
C ILE A 15 -7.39 38.60 5.56
N LEU A 16 -8.62 39.08 5.39
CA LEU A 16 -9.30 39.10 4.09
C LEU A 16 -8.58 39.97 3.05
N VAL A 17 -8.05 41.13 3.47
CA VAL A 17 -7.26 42.03 2.61
C VAL A 17 -5.92 41.39 2.24
N LEU A 18 -5.26 40.72 3.17
CA LEU A 18 -4.03 39.98 2.89
C LEU A 18 -4.26 38.81 1.90
N VAL A 19 -5.34 38.07 2.06
CA VAL A 19 -5.71 36.98 1.13
C VAL A 19 -6.04 37.55 -0.26
N ALA A 20 -6.77 38.67 -0.31
CA ALA A 20 -7.08 39.34 -1.58
C ALA A 20 -5.83 39.92 -2.24
N LEU A 21 -4.90 40.51 -1.48
CA LEU A 21 -3.61 41.00 -2.00
C LEU A 21 -2.73 39.85 -2.54
N VAL A 22 -2.66 38.74 -1.83
CA VAL A 22 -1.95 37.53 -2.32
C VAL A 22 -2.62 37.01 -3.60
N GLY A 23 -3.94 36.98 -3.67
CA GLY A 23 -4.69 36.59 -4.87
C GLY A 23 -4.44 37.52 -6.05
N VAL A 24 -4.42 38.83 -5.83
CA VAL A 24 -4.14 39.84 -6.88
C VAL A 24 -2.67 39.81 -7.29
N LEU A 25 -1.73 39.64 -6.37
CA LEU A 25 -0.29 39.45 -6.73
C LEU A 25 -0.11 38.17 -7.57
N SER A 26 -0.79 37.09 -7.23
CA SER A 26 -0.74 35.86 -8.02
C SER A 26 -1.30 36.03 -9.42
N PHE A 27 -2.27 36.95 -9.59
CA PHE A 27 -2.87 37.25 -10.90
C PHE A 27 -2.06 38.24 -11.74
N THR A 28 -1.30 39.15 -11.10
CA THR A 28 -0.47 40.16 -11.79
C THR A 28 0.98 39.71 -12.05
N THR A 29 1.48 38.69 -11.34
CA THR A 29 2.80 38.08 -11.57
C THR A 29 2.72 36.82 -12.44
N GLY A 30 1.59 36.58 -13.10
CA GLY A 30 1.33 35.43 -13.96
C GLY A 30 2.28 35.20 -15.14
N ASP A 31 3.28 36.08 -15.34
CA ASP A 31 4.20 35.97 -16.46
C ASP A 31 5.68 35.80 -16.08
N LYS A 32 6.05 35.61 -14.80
CA LYS A 32 7.47 35.48 -14.42
C LYS A 32 7.79 34.42 -13.37
N PHE A 33 6.89 33.53 -13.03
CA PHE A 33 7.25 32.34 -12.27
C PHE A 33 7.27 31.13 -13.18
N GLY A 34 8.47 30.88 -13.74
CA GLY A 34 8.85 29.68 -14.46
C GLY A 34 7.91 29.34 -15.60
N SER A 35 8.29 29.65 -16.82
CA SER A 35 7.82 28.89 -17.98
C SER A 35 8.14 27.43 -17.68
N PHE A 36 7.17 26.70 -17.18
CA PHE A 36 7.22 25.24 -17.26
C PHE A 36 7.26 24.93 -18.74
N ASP A 37 8.42 24.45 -19.17
CA ASP A 37 8.63 23.98 -20.51
C ASP A 37 7.59 22.89 -20.77
N GLU A 38 6.53 23.21 -21.54
CA GLU A 38 5.50 22.27 -21.97
C GLU A 38 6.06 21.12 -22.84
N SER A 39 7.37 21.15 -23.13
CA SER A 39 8.07 20.07 -23.84
C SER A 39 8.34 18.86 -22.93
N ASN A 40 8.17 18.98 -21.62
CA ASN A 40 8.24 17.85 -20.69
C ASN A 40 6.82 17.55 -20.15
N THR A 41 5.91 17.14 -21.04
CA THR A 41 4.71 16.41 -20.68
C THR A 41 5.17 15.08 -20.11
N GLY A 42 5.72 15.13 -18.88
CA GLY A 42 6.08 13.98 -18.10
C GLY A 42 4.86 13.06 -18.05
N ASN A 43 5.00 11.91 -18.65
CA ASN A 43 4.07 10.80 -18.53
C ASN A 43 3.55 10.76 -17.07
N PRO A 44 2.24 10.81 -16.81
CA PRO A 44 1.66 10.89 -15.48
C PRO A 44 2.08 9.74 -14.54
N ASN A 45 2.82 8.78 -15.03
CA ASN A 45 3.24 7.56 -14.35
C ASN A 45 4.67 7.60 -13.76
N GLY A 46 5.33 8.76 -13.68
CA GLY A 46 6.62 8.92 -13.00
C GLY A 46 7.67 7.86 -13.38
N ILE A 47 8.02 7.78 -14.67
CA ILE A 47 9.03 6.82 -15.15
C ILE A 47 10.41 7.47 -15.04
N SER A 48 11.27 6.97 -14.18
CA SER A 48 12.71 7.21 -14.23
C SER A 48 13.40 6.02 -14.90
N ASN A 49 14.28 6.29 -15.86
CA ASN A 49 15.07 5.26 -16.51
C ASN A 49 16.41 5.12 -15.78
N TYR A 50 16.75 3.90 -15.39
CA TYR A 50 18.08 3.54 -14.91
C TYR A 50 18.69 2.56 -15.89
N ASP A 51 19.84 2.92 -16.46
CA ASP A 51 20.64 2.00 -17.26
C ASP A 51 21.62 1.27 -16.33
N TYR A 52 21.46 -0.02 -16.22
CA TYR A 52 22.42 -0.90 -15.54
C TYR A 52 23.39 -1.43 -16.62
N ASP A 53 24.63 -0.91 -16.57
CA ASP A 53 25.78 -1.21 -17.40
C ASP A 53 25.85 -0.53 -18.79
N ASP A 54 27.04 -0.03 -19.14
CA ASP A 54 27.38 0.66 -20.40
C ASP A 54 27.47 -0.28 -21.63
N GLU A 55 27.16 -1.59 -21.49
CA GLU A 55 27.13 -2.50 -22.63
C GLU A 55 25.76 -2.47 -23.34
N PRO A 56 25.70 -2.36 -24.68
CA PRO A 56 24.45 -2.31 -25.40
C PRO A 56 23.70 -3.63 -25.29
N ALA A 57 22.58 -3.62 -24.56
CA ALA A 57 21.66 -4.75 -24.53
C ALA A 57 21.21 -5.10 -25.96
N PRO A 58 21.09 -6.39 -26.30
CA PRO A 58 20.76 -6.86 -27.65
C PRO A 58 19.40 -6.37 -28.18
N ASN A 59 18.56 -5.82 -27.30
CA ASN A 59 17.33 -5.18 -27.68
C ASN A 59 17.12 -3.88 -26.87
N LYS A 60 17.50 -2.71 -27.44
CA LYS A 60 17.37 -1.40 -26.80
C LYS A 60 15.93 -1.00 -26.43
N LYS A 61 14.91 -1.75 -26.83
CA LYS A 61 13.51 -1.51 -26.52
C LYS A 61 13.00 -2.36 -25.34
N ALA A 62 13.61 -3.52 -25.11
CA ALA A 62 13.20 -4.42 -24.02
C ALA A 62 13.60 -3.88 -22.65
N TYR A 63 12.71 -4.01 -21.64
CA TYR A 63 13.00 -3.54 -20.30
C TYR A 63 12.33 -4.39 -19.22
N ILE A 64 12.90 -4.35 -18.02
CA ILE A 64 12.32 -4.84 -16.78
C ILE A 64 11.59 -3.67 -16.09
N ALA A 65 10.35 -3.87 -15.67
CA ALA A 65 9.60 -2.88 -14.91
C ALA A 65 9.91 -3.02 -13.42
N ALA A 66 10.52 -2.00 -12.82
CA ALA A 66 10.69 -1.87 -11.38
C ALA A 66 9.41 -1.24 -10.79
N VAL A 67 8.49 -2.07 -10.33
CA VAL A 67 7.21 -1.61 -9.75
C VAL A 67 7.34 -1.52 -8.24
N GLN A 68 6.88 -0.42 -7.62
CA GLN A 68 6.98 -0.21 -6.17
C GLN A 68 5.61 -0.21 -5.51
N ILE A 69 5.49 -0.99 -4.41
CA ILE A 69 4.36 -1.00 -3.49
C ILE A 69 4.89 -0.56 -2.13
N GLU A 70 4.49 0.62 -1.68
CA GLU A 70 4.94 1.20 -0.43
C GLU A 70 3.77 1.63 0.46
N GLY A 71 3.91 1.41 1.78
CA GLY A 71 2.91 1.77 2.78
C GLY A 71 1.74 0.80 2.88
N VAL A 72 0.64 1.26 3.48
CA VAL A 72 -0.56 0.44 3.70
C VAL A 72 -1.28 0.16 2.39
N ILE A 73 -1.63 -1.10 2.16
CA ILE A 73 -2.40 -1.55 0.99
C ILE A 73 -3.88 -1.28 1.25
N ASP A 74 -4.42 -0.25 0.57
CA ASP A 74 -5.79 0.22 0.72
C ASP A 74 -6.33 0.73 -0.63
N SER A 75 -7.51 1.30 -0.66
CA SER A 75 -8.09 1.89 -1.89
C SER A 75 -7.21 3.02 -2.46
N ALA A 76 -6.80 3.97 -1.61
CA ALA A 76 -5.85 5.04 -1.94
C ALA A 76 -5.35 5.75 -0.69
N ASN A 77 -4.04 6.07 -0.67
CA ASN A 77 -3.42 6.93 0.34
C ASN A 77 -2.28 7.75 -0.29
N THR A 78 -1.34 8.25 0.50
CA THR A 78 -0.23 9.08 0.00
C THR A 78 0.84 8.31 -0.77
N THR A 79 1.01 7.02 -0.49
CA THR A 79 2.06 6.16 -1.05
C THR A 79 1.53 5.01 -1.89
N TYR A 80 0.23 4.73 -1.83
CA TYR A 80 -0.42 3.62 -2.50
C TYR A 80 -1.74 4.04 -3.17
N ASN A 81 -2.04 3.46 -4.32
CA ASN A 81 -3.33 3.62 -5.00
C ASN A 81 -3.67 2.35 -5.78
N GLN A 82 -4.77 1.71 -5.41
CA GLN A 82 -5.22 0.45 -5.98
C GLN A 82 -5.44 0.52 -7.49
N LYS A 83 -6.15 1.55 -7.96
CA LYS A 83 -6.44 1.70 -9.39
C LYS A 83 -5.17 1.88 -10.22
N TRP A 84 -4.21 2.63 -9.68
CA TRP A 84 -2.94 2.87 -10.34
C TRP A 84 -2.14 1.58 -10.46
N ILE A 85 -1.96 0.81 -9.37
CA ILE A 85 -1.15 -0.41 -9.41
C ILE A 85 -1.75 -1.46 -10.34
N LEU A 86 -3.08 -1.64 -10.32
CA LEU A 86 -3.78 -2.56 -11.22
C LEU A 86 -3.65 -2.12 -12.68
N SER A 87 -3.74 -0.81 -12.99
CA SER A 87 -3.53 -0.26 -14.34
C SER A 87 -2.11 -0.55 -14.81
N VAL A 88 -1.09 -0.26 -13.98
CA VAL A 88 0.31 -0.51 -14.32
C VAL A 88 0.56 -1.99 -14.61
N ILE A 89 0.10 -2.91 -13.76
CA ILE A 89 0.28 -4.35 -13.99
C ILE A 89 -0.39 -4.78 -15.30
N ASN A 90 -1.61 -4.28 -15.56
CA ASN A 90 -2.34 -4.59 -16.78
C ASN A 90 -1.66 -4.03 -18.04
N GLU A 91 -1.16 -2.78 -17.99
CA GLU A 91 -0.41 -2.18 -19.10
C GLU A 91 0.87 -2.98 -19.40
N LEU A 92 1.62 -3.34 -18.36
CA LEU A 92 2.85 -4.15 -18.48
C LEU A 92 2.58 -5.55 -19.05
N LYS A 93 1.41 -6.12 -18.77
CA LYS A 93 1.01 -7.43 -19.33
C LYS A 93 0.97 -7.39 -20.85
N TYR A 94 0.44 -6.31 -21.44
CA TYR A 94 0.25 -6.15 -22.88
C TYR A 94 1.38 -5.37 -23.58
N ASP A 95 2.36 -4.84 -22.85
CA ASP A 95 3.52 -4.17 -23.45
C ASP A 95 4.56 -5.22 -23.91
N ASP A 96 4.71 -5.36 -25.22
CA ASP A 96 5.68 -6.28 -25.83
C ASP A 96 7.15 -5.95 -25.50
N ASN A 97 7.45 -4.71 -25.08
CA ASN A 97 8.79 -4.32 -24.68
C ASN A 97 9.06 -4.63 -23.20
N ASN A 98 8.03 -4.83 -22.38
CA ASN A 98 8.20 -5.29 -21.03
C ASN A 98 8.50 -6.78 -21.01
N THR A 99 9.60 -7.17 -20.37
CA THR A 99 10.05 -8.58 -20.31
C THR A 99 9.89 -9.23 -18.95
N GLY A 100 9.65 -8.42 -17.91
CA GLY A 100 9.43 -8.92 -16.54
C GLY A 100 9.18 -7.78 -15.56
N ILE A 101 8.75 -8.15 -14.36
CA ILE A 101 8.55 -7.24 -13.24
C ILE A 101 9.57 -7.55 -12.14
N ALA A 102 10.32 -6.52 -11.73
CA ALA A 102 11.05 -6.47 -10.48
C ALA A 102 10.16 -5.70 -9.48
N LEU A 103 9.47 -6.41 -8.59
CA LEU A 103 8.52 -5.81 -7.68
C LEU A 103 9.19 -5.51 -6.33
N TYR A 104 9.24 -4.24 -5.96
CA TYR A 104 9.70 -3.80 -4.65
C TYR A 104 8.50 -3.65 -3.71
N ILE A 105 8.58 -4.24 -2.51
CA ILE A 105 7.50 -4.17 -1.51
C ILE A 105 8.08 -3.70 -0.17
N ASP A 106 7.59 -2.56 0.32
CA ASP A 106 7.81 -2.04 1.67
C ASP A 106 6.47 -1.69 2.30
N SER A 107 5.79 -2.70 2.86
CA SER A 107 4.40 -2.60 3.30
C SER A 107 4.13 -3.45 4.54
N PRO A 108 3.40 -2.92 5.54
CA PRO A 108 2.86 -3.71 6.65
C PRO A 108 1.70 -4.62 6.24
N GLY A 109 1.20 -4.49 5.01
CA GLY A 109 -0.04 -5.10 4.54
C GLY A 109 -1.19 -4.10 4.47
N GLY A 110 -2.41 -4.57 4.59
CA GLY A 110 -3.63 -3.74 4.51
C GLY A 110 -4.87 -4.57 4.26
N ALA A 111 -5.85 -4.00 3.54
CA ALA A 111 -7.13 -4.63 3.29
C ALA A 111 -6.99 -5.89 2.44
N VAL A 112 -7.72 -6.94 2.86
CA VAL A 112 -7.72 -8.27 2.22
C VAL A 112 -8.07 -8.18 0.74
N TYR A 113 -9.17 -7.48 0.42
CA TYR A 113 -9.65 -7.33 -0.94
C TYR A 113 -8.59 -6.71 -1.86
N GLN A 114 -7.94 -5.62 -1.42
CA GLN A 114 -6.93 -4.92 -2.23
C GLN A 114 -5.67 -5.77 -2.42
N ALA A 115 -5.25 -6.49 -1.39
CA ALA A 115 -4.10 -7.38 -1.49
C ALA A 115 -4.38 -8.54 -2.47
N ASP A 116 -5.57 -9.11 -2.42
CA ASP A 116 -5.98 -10.20 -3.30
C ASP A 116 -6.10 -9.75 -4.76
N GLU A 117 -6.70 -8.59 -5.04
CA GLU A 117 -6.77 -8.06 -6.42
C GLU A 117 -5.37 -7.88 -7.03
N VAL A 118 -4.40 -7.38 -6.27
CA VAL A 118 -3.02 -7.22 -6.76
C VAL A 118 -2.37 -8.59 -6.99
N TYR A 119 -2.55 -9.53 -6.07
CA TYR A 119 -2.07 -10.91 -6.24
C TYR A 119 -2.64 -11.52 -7.52
N LEU A 120 -3.96 -11.45 -7.73
CA LEU A 120 -4.62 -11.98 -8.92
C LEU A 120 -4.15 -11.30 -10.22
N ALA A 121 -3.95 -9.98 -10.19
CA ALA A 121 -3.40 -9.25 -11.33
C ALA A 121 -1.98 -9.69 -11.68
N LEU A 122 -1.11 -9.92 -10.70
CA LEU A 122 0.24 -10.44 -10.90
C LEU A 122 0.21 -11.89 -11.40
N LYS A 123 -0.67 -12.73 -10.89
CA LYS A 123 -0.88 -14.10 -11.40
C LYS A 123 -1.34 -14.09 -12.87
N ASP A 124 -2.22 -13.14 -13.21
CA ASP A 124 -2.69 -12.98 -14.59
C ASP A 124 -1.60 -12.41 -15.51
N TYR A 125 -0.76 -11.51 -15.01
CA TYR A 125 0.45 -11.06 -15.71
C TYR A 125 1.38 -12.24 -16.04
N LYS A 126 1.63 -13.16 -15.12
CA LYS A 126 2.46 -14.36 -15.34
C LYS A 126 1.93 -15.26 -16.45
N LYS A 127 0.63 -15.28 -16.73
CA LYS A 127 0.05 -16.04 -17.88
C LYS A 127 0.57 -15.54 -19.23
N SER A 128 1.09 -14.31 -19.33
CA SER A 128 1.78 -13.83 -20.54
C SER A 128 3.17 -14.45 -20.76
N GLY A 129 3.63 -15.33 -19.86
CA GLY A 129 4.96 -15.96 -19.91
C GLY A 129 6.09 -15.12 -19.33
N LYS A 130 5.81 -13.93 -18.86
CA LYS A 130 6.78 -13.01 -18.25
C LYS A 130 7.01 -13.36 -16.78
N LYS A 131 8.22 -13.06 -16.27
CA LYS A 131 8.64 -13.41 -14.91
C LYS A 131 8.42 -12.25 -13.93
N ILE A 132 8.19 -12.60 -12.67
CA ILE A 132 8.10 -11.65 -11.56
C ILE A 132 9.09 -12.08 -10.48
N TYR A 133 10.02 -11.20 -10.10
CA TYR A 133 10.82 -11.35 -8.91
C TYR A 133 10.45 -10.25 -7.92
N VAL A 134 10.30 -10.63 -6.65
CA VAL A 134 10.02 -9.68 -5.55
C VAL A 134 11.30 -9.40 -4.78
N TYR A 135 11.50 -8.16 -4.43
CA TYR A 135 12.45 -7.72 -3.42
C TYR A 135 11.72 -7.06 -2.25
N MET A 136 11.86 -7.64 -1.08
CA MET A 136 11.29 -7.11 0.14
C MET A 136 12.20 -6.05 0.74
N GLY A 137 11.67 -4.84 0.93
CA GLY A 137 12.26 -3.73 1.66
C GLY A 137 12.36 -4.00 3.17
N PRO A 138 12.39 -2.95 4.00
CA PRO A 138 12.47 -3.09 5.45
C PRO A 138 11.34 -3.95 6.04
N LEU A 139 10.11 -3.81 5.50
CA LEU A 139 8.93 -4.54 5.95
C LEU A 139 8.12 -5.02 4.74
N ALA A 140 7.87 -6.31 4.64
CA ALA A 140 6.94 -6.89 3.67
C ALA A 140 6.15 -8.00 4.35
N ALA A 141 5.11 -7.60 5.09
CA ALA A 141 4.38 -8.46 5.99
C ALA A 141 2.89 -8.50 5.65
N SER A 142 2.20 -9.55 6.10
CA SER A 142 0.75 -9.69 5.95
C SER A 142 0.31 -9.54 4.49
N GLY A 143 -0.53 -8.57 4.10
CA GLY A 143 -0.88 -8.29 2.70
C GLY A 143 0.32 -8.06 1.79
N GLY A 144 1.44 -7.51 2.29
CA GLY A 144 2.70 -7.40 1.55
C GLY A 144 3.34 -8.76 1.25
N TYR A 145 3.29 -9.70 2.19
CA TYR A 145 3.72 -11.08 1.97
C TYR A 145 2.76 -11.83 1.03
N TYR A 146 1.44 -11.63 1.22
CA TYR A 146 0.40 -12.18 0.34
C TYR A 146 0.68 -11.88 -1.13
N ILE A 147 0.88 -10.60 -1.46
CA ILE A 147 1.23 -10.16 -2.82
C ILE A 147 2.54 -10.76 -3.29
N SER A 148 3.54 -10.86 -2.40
CA SER A 148 4.85 -11.43 -2.73
C SER A 148 4.76 -12.88 -3.17
N CYS A 149 3.77 -13.63 -2.70
CA CYS A 149 3.55 -15.02 -3.07
C CYS A 149 3.27 -15.19 -4.59
N ALA A 150 2.79 -14.17 -5.30
CA ALA A 150 2.60 -14.24 -6.75
C ALA A 150 3.90 -14.37 -7.55
N ALA A 151 5.07 -14.09 -6.95
CA ALA A 151 6.36 -14.05 -7.65
C ALA A 151 6.92 -15.43 -7.97
N ASP A 152 7.81 -15.48 -8.96
CA ASP A 152 8.62 -16.67 -9.26
C ASP A 152 9.76 -16.85 -8.25
N LYS A 153 10.29 -15.73 -7.71
CA LYS A 153 11.27 -15.71 -6.63
C LYS A 153 11.09 -14.51 -5.72
N ILE A 154 11.33 -14.71 -4.43
CA ILE A 154 11.23 -13.70 -3.38
C ILE A 154 12.61 -13.49 -2.76
N TYR A 155 13.12 -12.28 -2.85
CA TYR A 155 14.39 -11.83 -2.27
C TYR A 155 14.11 -10.84 -1.13
N ALA A 156 15.03 -10.77 -0.17
CA ALA A 156 14.94 -9.84 0.93
C ALA A 156 16.31 -9.29 1.33
N ASN A 157 16.33 -8.09 1.93
CA ASN A 157 17.49 -7.65 2.67
C ASN A 157 17.67 -8.51 3.93
N ARG A 158 18.89 -8.64 4.43
CA ARG A 158 19.17 -9.40 5.68
C ARG A 158 18.43 -8.90 6.91
N ASN A 159 18.00 -7.62 6.90
CA ASN A 159 17.29 -6.96 8.00
C ASN A 159 15.78 -6.82 7.73
N THR A 160 15.27 -7.38 6.65
CA THR A 160 13.84 -7.40 6.34
C THR A 160 13.06 -8.16 7.41
N LEU A 161 11.91 -7.62 7.75
CA LEU A 161 10.86 -8.30 8.49
C LEU A 161 9.73 -8.70 7.54
N THR A 162 9.22 -9.93 7.68
CA THR A 162 8.18 -10.48 6.81
C THR A 162 7.27 -11.47 7.55
N GLY A 163 6.39 -12.18 6.86
CA GLY A 163 5.43 -13.10 7.47
C GLY A 163 4.17 -12.37 7.90
N SER A 164 3.80 -12.42 9.18
CA SER A 164 2.49 -11.95 9.65
C SER A 164 1.35 -12.57 8.81
N ILE A 165 1.45 -13.89 8.60
CA ILE A 165 0.45 -14.66 7.86
C ILE A 165 -0.72 -14.88 8.79
N GLY A 166 -1.73 -14.02 8.64
CA GLY A 166 -2.90 -13.97 9.51
C GLY A 166 -3.85 -12.86 9.08
N VAL A 167 -5.03 -12.81 9.71
CA VAL A 167 -6.10 -11.86 9.41
C VAL A 167 -6.61 -11.24 10.70
N ILE A 168 -6.92 -9.97 10.66
CA ILE A 168 -7.68 -9.27 11.69
C ILE A 168 -8.98 -8.81 11.03
N SER A 169 -10.13 -9.35 11.45
CA SER A 169 -11.42 -8.97 10.88
C SER A 169 -11.94 -7.67 11.47
N SER A 170 -11.74 -7.45 12.76
CA SER A 170 -12.26 -6.28 13.46
C SER A 170 -11.46 -6.00 14.74
N HIS A 171 -11.47 -4.74 15.16
CA HIS A 171 -11.03 -4.32 16.48
C HIS A 171 -12.18 -3.55 17.12
N VAL A 172 -12.95 -4.24 17.98
CA VAL A 172 -14.13 -3.68 18.62
C VAL A 172 -13.77 -3.12 19.98
N LEU A 173 -14.16 -1.88 20.23
CA LEU A 173 -14.10 -1.25 21.56
C LEU A 173 -15.53 -1.07 22.05
N ASP A 174 -15.88 -1.73 23.15
CA ASP A 174 -17.18 -1.62 23.78
C ASP A 174 -17.08 -0.63 24.96
N PHE A 175 -17.82 0.46 24.87
CA PHE A 175 -17.96 1.49 25.91
C PHE A 175 -19.38 1.52 26.52
N SER A 176 -20.24 0.57 26.22
CA SER A 176 -21.65 0.56 26.64
C SER A 176 -21.79 0.71 28.16
N GLU A 177 -21.05 -0.04 28.94
CA GLU A 177 -21.06 0.03 30.40
C GLU A 177 -20.51 1.39 30.92
N LEU A 178 -19.45 1.91 30.30
CA LEU A 178 -18.90 3.21 30.67
C LEU A 178 -19.92 4.34 30.43
N LEU A 179 -20.58 4.34 29.27
CA LEU A 179 -21.61 5.35 28.92
C LEU A 179 -22.77 5.28 29.90
N TYR A 180 -23.26 4.09 30.23
CA TYR A 180 -24.29 3.87 31.24
C TYR A 180 -23.88 4.45 32.61
N ASN A 181 -22.67 4.19 33.08
CA ASN A 181 -22.18 4.62 34.39
C ASN A 181 -22.01 6.14 34.50
N ILE A 182 -21.81 6.85 33.41
CA ILE A 182 -21.73 8.32 33.38
C ILE A 182 -23.06 8.99 33.01
N GLY A 183 -24.14 8.20 32.87
CA GLY A 183 -25.50 8.71 32.60
C GLY A 183 -25.74 9.12 31.16
N ILE A 184 -25.01 8.55 30.21
CA ILE A 184 -25.25 8.75 28.77
C ILE A 184 -26.02 7.53 28.25
N GLU A 185 -27.20 7.79 27.67
CA GLU A 185 -28.00 6.82 26.97
C GLU A 185 -27.82 7.00 25.47
N SER A 186 -27.42 5.96 24.75
CA SER A 186 -27.39 5.92 23.30
C SER A 186 -28.57 5.11 22.77
N THR A 187 -29.14 5.53 21.66
CA THR A 187 -30.21 4.79 20.99
C THR A 187 -29.99 4.80 19.49
N THR A 188 -29.70 3.64 18.92
CA THR A 188 -29.59 3.44 17.49
C THR A 188 -30.83 2.69 16.98
N ILE A 189 -31.45 3.19 15.93
CA ILE A 189 -32.61 2.55 15.32
C ILE A 189 -32.14 1.84 14.04
N TYR A 190 -32.23 0.51 14.03
CA TYR A 190 -31.82 -0.30 12.89
C TYR A 190 -32.79 -1.46 12.62
N SER A 191 -32.63 -2.12 11.51
CA SER A 191 -33.40 -3.28 11.09
C SER A 191 -32.44 -4.46 10.78
N GLY A 192 -32.70 -5.60 11.40
CA GLY A 192 -31.84 -6.78 11.41
C GLY A 192 -30.91 -6.81 12.62
N ASP A 193 -30.94 -7.93 13.37
CA ASP A 193 -30.36 -8.07 14.71
C ASP A 193 -28.84 -7.77 14.77
N ASN A 194 -28.12 -8.10 13.70
CA ASN A 194 -26.68 -7.91 13.61
C ASN A 194 -26.27 -6.66 12.80
N LYS A 195 -27.22 -5.72 12.49
CA LYS A 195 -26.92 -4.57 11.64
C LYS A 195 -25.99 -3.54 12.31
N ASN A 196 -26.03 -3.44 13.65
CA ASN A 196 -25.21 -2.55 14.45
C ASN A 196 -24.02 -3.27 15.12
N MET A 197 -23.67 -4.45 14.62
CA MET A 197 -22.58 -5.28 15.16
C MET A 197 -21.27 -4.52 15.21
N GLY A 198 -20.62 -4.53 16.39
CA GLY A 198 -19.35 -3.84 16.62
C GLY A 198 -19.48 -2.35 16.91
N ALA A 199 -20.70 -1.83 17.17
CA ALA A 199 -20.88 -0.46 17.65
C ALA A 199 -20.25 -0.30 19.04
N TYR A 200 -19.67 0.88 19.30
CA TYR A 200 -18.95 1.15 20.55
C TYR A 200 -19.87 1.37 21.76
N ASP A 201 -21.16 1.57 21.53
CA ASP A 201 -22.20 1.92 22.51
C ASP A 201 -23.20 0.79 22.80
N GLU A 202 -22.98 -0.37 22.21
CA GLU A 202 -23.76 -1.59 22.46
C GLU A 202 -22.83 -2.76 22.77
N GLU A 203 -23.36 -3.74 23.53
CA GLU A 203 -22.63 -4.96 23.86
C GLU A 203 -22.28 -5.76 22.60
N PHE A 204 -21.02 -6.15 22.48
CA PHE A 204 -20.57 -7.03 21.40
C PHE A 204 -20.81 -8.49 21.80
N THR A 205 -21.93 -9.04 21.36
CA THR A 205 -22.43 -10.34 21.78
C THR A 205 -21.58 -11.52 21.28
N GLU A 206 -21.70 -12.69 21.94
CA GLU A 206 -21.03 -13.93 21.51
C GLU A 206 -21.39 -14.31 20.07
N GLU A 207 -22.67 -14.21 19.67
CA GLU A 207 -23.12 -14.46 18.29
C GLU A 207 -22.41 -13.54 17.30
N GLN A 208 -22.29 -12.27 17.61
CA GLN A 208 -21.61 -11.30 16.76
C GLN A 208 -20.10 -11.58 16.67
N GLN A 209 -19.48 -12.05 17.74
CA GLN A 209 -18.09 -12.49 17.77
C GLN A 209 -17.89 -13.72 16.86
N GLU A 210 -18.78 -14.69 16.92
CA GLU A 210 -18.76 -15.89 16.07
C GLU A 210 -18.87 -15.51 14.59
N ILE A 211 -19.79 -14.62 14.21
CA ILE A 211 -19.95 -14.12 12.84
C ILE A 211 -18.64 -13.47 12.34
N MET A 212 -18.01 -12.62 13.16
CA MET A 212 -16.75 -11.97 12.77
C MET A 212 -15.59 -12.96 12.72
N GLN A 213 -15.58 -13.98 13.58
CA GLN A 213 -14.56 -15.03 13.56
C GLN A 213 -14.67 -15.90 12.30
N GLU A 214 -15.88 -16.28 11.89
CA GLU A 214 -16.09 -17.04 10.65
C GLU A 214 -15.54 -16.29 9.41
N ILE A 215 -15.79 -14.97 9.32
CA ILE A 215 -15.23 -14.12 8.24
C ILE A 215 -13.70 -14.11 8.32
N CYS A 216 -13.16 -13.99 9.53
CA CYS A 216 -11.71 -14.00 9.76
C CYS A 216 -11.08 -15.32 9.30
N ASP A 217 -11.69 -16.44 9.68
CA ASP A 217 -11.21 -17.79 9.37
C ASP A 217 -11.27 -18.07 7.85
N GLU A 218 -12.30 -17.62 7.16
CA GLU A 218 -12.39 -17.76 5.70
C GLU A 218 -11.26 -17.01 4.99
N CYS A 219 -11.02 -15.76 5.37
CA CYS A 219 -9.91 -14.96 4.83
C CYS A 219 -8.53 -15.56 5.18
N TYR A 220 -8.39 -16.11 6.39
CA TYR A 220 -7.18 -16.78 6.82
C TYR A 220 -6.89 -18.06 6.00
N GLU A 221 -7.90 -18.90 5.80
CA GLU A 221 -7.75 -20.12 4.98
C GLU A 221 -7.39 -19.78 3.52
N GLN A 222 -7.92 -18.69 2.97
CA GLN A 222 -7.52 -18.19 1.65
C GLN A 222 -6.03 -17.82 1.65
N PHE A 223 -5.55 -17.04 2.61
CA PHE A 223 -4.14 -16.67 2.70
C PHE A 223 -3.24 -17.89 2.85
N LEU A 224 -3.62 -18.81 3.76
CA LEU A 224 -2.89 -20.03 3.99
C LEU A 224 -2.80 -20.89 2.71
N SER A 225 -3.89 -21.01 1.94
CA SER A 225 -3.91 -21.79 0.70
C SER A 225 -2.93 -21.23 -0.33
N ILE A 226 -2.84 -19.91 -0.45
CA ILE A 226 -1.89 -19.23 -1.34
C ILE A 226 -0.45 -19.50 -0.92
N VAL A 227 -0.15 -19.39 0.37
CA VAL A 227 1.20 -19.70 0.89
C VAL A 227 1.57 -21.15 0.62
N LYS A 228 0.66 -22.09 0.84
CA LYS A 228 0.85 -23.51 0.54
C LYS A 228 1.18 -23.75 -0.92
N GLU A 229 0.38 -23.21 -1.82
CA GLU A 229 0.53 -23.38 -3.26
C GLU A 229 1.82 -22.74 -3.77
N GLU A 230 2.04 -21.47 -3.47
CA GLU A 230 3.12 -20.69 -4.05
C GLU A 230 4.50 -21.02 -3.43
N ARG A 231 4.51 -21.51 -2.18
CA ARG A 231 5.74 -21.96 -1.51
C ARG A 231 5.91 -23.48 -1.52
N ASN A 232 4.98 -24.22 -2.16
CA ASN A 232 4.99 -25.69 -2.28
C ASN A 232 5.14 -26.37 -0.90
N MET A 233 4.30 -25.96 0.06
CA MET A 233 4.34 -26.45 1.44
C MET A 233 3.20 -27.43 1.74
N MET A 234 3.49 -28.43 2.59
CA MET A 234 2.44 -29.27 3.18
C MET A 234 1.58 -28.45 4.14
N ASP A 235 0.29 -28.78 4.24
CA ASP A 235 -0.70 -28.05 5.05
C ASP A 235 -0.25 -27.87 6.49
N GLU A 236 0.13 -28.92 7.17
CA GLU A 236 0.56 -28.88 8.58
C GLU A 236 1.75 -27.94 8.79
N TYR A 237 2.71 -27.94 7.86
CA TYR A 237 3.88 -27.08 7.96
C TYR A 237 3.53 -25.60 7.69
N ALA A 238 2.70 -25.33 6.69
CA ALA A 238 2.25 -23.99 6.38
C ALA A 238 1.45 -23.39 7.55
N ARG A 239 0.50 -24.15 8.15
CA ARG A 239 -0.26 -23.73 9.35
C ARG A 239 0.64 -23.40 10.52
N LYS A 240 1.69 -24.17 10.75
CA LYS A 240 2.67 -23.90 11.82
C LYS A 240 3.40 -22.57 11.62
N LEU A 241 3.58 -22.15 10.39
CA LEU A 241 4.23 -20.87 10.04
C LEU A 241 3.24 -19.69 10.01
N ALA A 242 1.95 -19.98 9.82
CA ALA A 242 0.89 -19.02 9.61
C ALA A 242 0.11 -18.70 10.89
N ASP A 243 0.80 -18.49 12.01
CA ASP A 243 0.20 -18.13 13.30
C ASP A 243 0.17 -16.61 13.57
N GLY A 244 0.37 -15.81 12.51
CA GLY A 244 0.39 -14.35 12.60
C GLY A 244 1.73 -13.74 13.00
N ARG A 245 2.75 -14.56 13.33
CA ARG A 245 4.05 -14.02 13.74
C ARG A 245 4.85 -13.42 12.58
N ILE A 246 5.74 -12.49 12.93
CA ILE A 246 6.74 -11.97 11.99
C ILE A 246 8.01 -12.84 12.00
N TYR A 247 8.73 -12.80 10.89
CA TYR A 247 10.00 -13.48 10.68
C TYR A 247 11.08 -12.50 10.24
N THR A 248 12.29 -12.70 10.71
CA THR A 248 13.46 -12.10 10.08
C THR A 248 13.72 -12.77 8.74
N ALA A 249 14.45 -12.10 7.83
CA ALA A 249 14.82 -12.67 6.54
C ALA A 249 15.51 -14.04 6.68
N SER A 250 16.40 -14.21 7.67
CA SER A 250 17.06 -15.50 7.93
C SER A 250 16.09 -16.60 8.37
N GLN A 251 15.09 -16.27 9.17
CA GLN A 251 14.03 -17.22 9.54
C GLN A 251 13.17 -17.57 8.33
N ALA A 252 12.80 -16.56 7.53
CA ALA A 252 11.96 -16.73 6.35
C ALA A 252 12.63 -17.64 5.29
N VAL A 253 13.94 -17.50 5.03
CA VAL A 253 14.68 -18.40 4.15
C VAL A 253 14.68 -19.83 4.71
N ARG A 254 15.03 -20.01 6.00
CA ARG A 254 15.07 -21.36 6.62
C ARG A 254 13.72 -22.07 6.58
N ASN A 255 12.65 -21.30 6.67
CA ASN A 255 11.27 -21.80 6.66
C ASN A 255 10.69 -21.93 5.23
N GLY A 256 11.43 -21.54 4.19
CA GLY A 256 10.96 -21.58 2.81
C GLY A 256 9.95 -20.49 2.44
N LEU A 257 9.76 -19.50 3.29
CA LEU A 257 8.85 -18.36 3.02
C LEU A 257 9.41 -17.41 1.96
N ILE A 258 10.74 -17.30 1.86
CA ILE A 258 11.44 -16.55 0.82
C ILE A 258 12.59 -17.39 0.24
N ASP A 259 13.11 -16.99 -0.92
CA ASP A 259 14.10 -17.79 -1.65
C ASP A 259 15.53 -17.39 -1.31
N LYS A 260 15.82 -16.10 -1.13
CA LYS A 260 17.21 -15.62 -0.99
C LYS A 260 17.32 -14.32 -0.22
N ILE A 261 18.36 -14.21 0.60
CA ILE A 261 18.82 -12.92 1.15
C ILE A 261 19.84 -12.33 0.18
N SER A 262 19.60 -11.12 -0.32
CA SER A 262 20.45 -10.44 -1.29
C SER A 262 20.18 -8.91 -1.26
N ASP A 263 20.73 -8.20 -2.23
CA ASP A 263 20.42 -6.81 -2.53
C ASP A 263 19.53 -6.69 -3.78
N TRP A 264 18.97 -5.48 -3.98
CA TRP A 264 18.10 -5.17 -5.11
C TRP A 264 18.77 -5.42 -6.46
N ASP A 265 19.99 -4.94 -6.64
CA ASP A 265 20.71 -5.04 -7.91
C ASP A 265 21.02 -6.49 -8.28
N SER A 266 21.37 -7.29 -7.29
CA SER A 266 21.57 -8.73 -7.48
C SER A 266 20.29 -9.45 -7.89
N MET A 267 19.14 -9.08 -7.31
CA MET A 267 17.84 -9.63 -7.70
C MET A 267 17.48 -9.23 -9.14
N VAL A 268 17.69 -7.97 -9.53
CA VAL A 268 17.42 -7.48 -10.89
C VAL A 268 18.33 -8.20 -11.91
N ARG A 269 19.62 -8.40 -11.59
CA ARG A 269 20.55 -9.18 -12.44
C ARG A 269 20.10 -10.64 -12.58
N ASP A 270 19.69 -11.27 -11.47
CA ASP A 270 19.19 -12.64 -11.48
C ASP A 270 17.91 -12.77 -12.33
N LEU A 271 17.02 -11.77 -12.27
CA LEU A 271 15.81 -11.69 -13.10
C LEU A 271 16.18 -11.50 -14.58
N SER A 272 17.08 -10.55 -14.89
CA SER A 272 17.56 -10.33 -16.27
C SER A 272 18.17 -11.57 -16.86
N TYR A 273 19.01 -12.27 -16.09
CA TYR A 273 19.62 -13.52 -16.53
C TYR A 273 18.57 -14.62 -16.80
N ALA A 274 17.54 -14.70 -15.94
CA ALA A 274 16.45 -15.67 -16.10
C ALA A 274 15.55 -15.39 -17.31
N ILE A 275 15.52 -14.14 -17.80
CA ILE A 275 14.73 -13.71 -18.97
C ILE A 275 15.57 -13.79 -20.25
N ASN A 276 16.78 -13.21 -20.25
CA ASN A 276 17.56 -12.92 -21.45
C ASN A 276 18.87 -13.72 -21.55
N GLY A 277 19.25 -14.47 -20.51
CA GLY A 277 20.55 -15.16 -20.45
C GLY A 277 21.73 -14.22 -20.19
N THR A 278 21.49 -12.93 -19.91
CA THR A 278 22.53 -11.94 -19.57
C THR A 278 22.12 -11.13 -18.33
N PRO A 279 23.07 -10.63 -17.53
CA PRO A 279 22.76 -9.80 -16.36
C PRO A 279 22.40 -8.35 -16.73
N SER A 280 22.61 -7.93 -17.96
CA SER A 280 22.39 -6.56 -18.42
C SER A 280 20.95 -6.34 -18.90
N CYS A 281 20.31 -5.30 -18.41
CA CYS A 281 18.94 -4.93 -18.78
C CYS A 281 18.69 -3.42 -18.58
N THR A 282 17.74 -2.89 -19.34
CA THR A 282 17.14 -1.58 -19.06
C THR A 282 16.07 -1.76 -17.98
N VAL A 283 16.07 -0.90 -16.96
CA VAL A 283 15.05 -0.89 -15.92
C VAL A 283 14.25 0.40 -15.99
N LYS A 284 12.91 0.29 -16.01
CA LYS A 284 12.00 1.44 -15.89
C LYS A 284 11.27 1.38 -14.57
N THR A 285 11.32 2.45 -13.79
CA THR A 285 10.68 2.51 -12.48
C THR A 285 9.25 3.02 -12.59
N PHE A 286 8.34 2.34 -11.91
CA PHE A 286 6.93 2.67 -11.75
C PHE A 286 6.65 2.83 -10.26
N LYS A 287 6.47 4.06 -9.82
CA LYS A 287 6.16 4.42 -8.43
C LYS A 287 4.94 5.32 -8.40
N TYR A 288 3.99 5.03 -7.50
CA TYR A 288 2.87 5.92 -7.27
C TYR A 288 3.32 7.14 -6.47
N GLU A 289 3.02 8.32 -7.00
CA GLU A 289 3.23 9.59 -6.31
C GLU A 289 1.92 10.39 -6.33
N LYS A 290 1.34 10.59 -5.15
CA LYS A 290 0.14 11.43 -5.03
C LYS A 290 0.49 12.87 -5.39
N LYS A 291 -0.12 13.39 -6.46
CA LYS A 291 -0.05 14.83 -6.76
C LYS A 291 -0.90 15.57 -5.74
N LEU A 292 -0.24 16.28 -4.83
CA LEU A 292 -0.93 17.13 -3.86
C LEU A 292 -1.53 18.35 -4.60
N THR A 293 -2.77 18.67 -4.31
CA THR A 293 -3.38 19.92 -4.77
C THR A 293 -2.67 21.11 -4.12
N PHE A 294 -2.76 22.29 -4.73
CA PHE A 294 -2.18 23.52 -4.16
C PHE A 294 -2.60 23.74 -2.70
N MET A 295 -3.86 23.50 -2.37
CA MET A 295 -4.36 23.61 -0.99
C MET A 295 -3.73 22.59 -0.04
N GLU A 296 -3.55 21.33 -0.46
CA GLU A 296 -2.87 20.31 0.33
C GLU A 296 -1.39 20.65 0.53
N GLN A 297 -0.72 21.17 -0.49
CA GLN A 297 0.67 21.65 -0.39
C GLN A 297 0.77 22.84 0.59
N LEU A 298 -0.16 23.77 0.52
CA LEU A 298 -0.23 24.91 1.43
C LEU A 298 -0.48 24.45 2.88
N MET A 299 -1.41 23.55 3.08
CA MET A 299 -1.72 22.98 4.40
C MET A 299 -0.54 22.20 4.99
N THR A 300 0.17 21.40 4.17
CA THR A 300 1.37 20.69 4.62
C THR A 300 2.53 21.64 4.92
N SER A 301 2.63 22.78 4.24
CA SER A 301 3.66 23.80 4.47
C SER A 301 3.40 24.61 5.76
N PHE A 302 2.13 24.82 6.12
CA PHE A 302 1.74 25.51 7.36
C PHE A 302 1.58 24.60 8.57
N SER A 303 1.38 23.30 8.37
CA SER A 303 1.23 22.33 9.45
C SER A 303 2.56 21.58 9.64
N GLY A 304 3.41 22.07 10.50
CA GLY A 304 4.38 21.21 11.19
C GLY A 304 3.70 20.15 12.08
N ILE A 305 2.39 20.07 12.02
CA ILE A 305 1.50 19.12 12.69
C ILE A 305 0.94 18.26 11.54
N LYS A 306 1.40 17.02 11.42
CA LYS A 306 0.71 16.02 10.59
C LYS A 306 -0.75 15.99 11.09
N PRO A 307 -1.77 16.26 10.27
CA PRO A 307 -3.12 15.97 10.67
C PRO A 307 -3.16 14.46 10.93
N ALA A 308 -3.46 14.07 12.17
CA ALA A 308 -3.95 12.74 12.45
C ALA A 308 -5.32 12.68 11.75
N ILE A 309 -5.32 12.30 10.48
CA ILE A 309 -6.53 11.87 9.81
C ILE A 309 -6.89 10.60 10.56
N ALA A 310 -7.94 10.68 11.37
CA ALA A 310 -8.58 9.49 11.91
C ALA A 310 -8.99 8.66 10.68
N GLU A 311 -8.23 7.65 10.37
CA GLU A 311 -8.62 6.63 9.40
C GLU A 311 -9.83 5.96 10.02
N THR A 312 -11.01 6.30 9.52
CA THR A 312 -12.24 5.58 9.83
C THR A 312 -12.11 4.23 9.15
N HIS A 313 -11.53 3.27 9.87
CA HIS A 313 -11.52 1.89 9.44
C HIS A 313 -12.97 1.40 9.44
N THR A 314 -13.57 1.32 8.27
CA THR A 314 -14.73 0.47 8.08
C THR A 314 -14.31 -0.95 8.44
N ALA A 315 -15.17 -1.70 9.15
CA ALA A 315 -14.90 -3.07 9.55
C ALA A 315 -14.77 -3.97 8.30
N MET A 316 -13.58 -4.00 7.72
CA MET A 316 -13.21 -4.90 6.64
C MET A 316 -12.02 -5.75 7.09
N PRO A 317 -12.00 -7.05 6.74
CA PRO A 317 -10.86 -7.90 7.02
C PRO A 317 -9.55 -7.30 6.49
N MET A 318 -8.51 -7.36 7.29
CA MET A 318 -7.21 -6.77 6.93
C MET A 318 -6.07 -7.77 7.10
N TYR A 319 -5.17 -7.77 6.13
CA TYR A 319 -3.83 -8.30 6.23
C TYR A 319 -2.90 -7.15 6.60
N ILE A 320 -2.72 -6.88 7.88
CA ILE A 320 -1.87 -5.79 8.36
C ILE A 320 -1.03 -6.23 9.56
N TYR A 321 0.24 -5.87 9.55
CA TYR A 321 1.08 -5.94 10.73
C TYR A 321 0.93 -4.62 11.51
N GLN A 322 0.37 -4.70 12.72
CA GLN A 322 0.28 -3.56 13.62
C GLN A 322 1.56 -3.47 14.47
N LYS A 323 2.07 -2.24 14.56
CA LYS A 323 3.28 -1.93 15.35
C LYS A 323 2.91 -1.58 16.77
#